data_1ee44703616c471d6b52f88466f9f63e
#
_entry.id   1ee44703616c471d6b52f88466f9f63e
#
_cell.length_a   1.000
_cell.length_b   1.000
_cell.length_c   1.000
_cell.angle_alpha   90.00
_cell.angle_beta   90.00
_cell.angle_gamma   90.00
#
_symmetry.space_group_name_H-M   'P 1'
#
loop_
_entity.id
_entity.type
_entity.pdbx_description
1 polymer ?
#
loop_
_entity_poly.entity_id
_entity_poly.type
_entity_poly.pdbx_seq_one_letter_code
_entity_poly.pdbx_strand_id
1 'polypeptide(L)'
;PYAVEFSALENSAEVLAGQMPESALGVSASGPLTLVFRLSEKDDNFLAKLTLPGAMPCDEAFFESTRGTYGLTAKTTLSSGSFYLYNWTASGLFLRRDVSSPMIGSLRLVQNTGSTGKSAAQLIADEKCSAALDDTGEDTSLQSVDYSDTTWALLFNSAEDSVFADQELRQALAGIARENVDVPSSGLYTAAEGLVPTGLSVDGIDYRKSARNPLPTITDPRTLYLNARQGMASSDFSGVTILLPKEAGLTELAEQINGAWQKDCSLFFSVEEVPQEEFDKRLAAGSYTIALAPIRAEGGSVYQMLQQFTAEGGGLTGWSDPIYSQRLAESAQQTGNARCALLADCERQLLEGCAVVPLLGQNRRLLVADGITGLVFDPFTPVLDLTDAQKN
;
A
#
# COMPACT_ATOMS: atom_id res chain seq x y z
N PRO A 1 7.52 -16.70 0.95
CA PRO A 1 7.13 -15.33 1.27
C PRO A 1 5.83 -15.27 2.10
N TYR A 2 4.78 -16.03 1.73
CA TYR A 2 3.47 -15.97 2.42
C TYR A 2 3.38 -16.75 3.74
N ALA A 3 4.38 -17.53 4.14
CA ALA A 3 4.32 -18.34 5.37
C ALA A 3 4.14 -17.48 6.64
N VAL A 4 4.68 -16.27 6.64
CA VAL A 4 4.56 -15.33 7.77
C VAL A 4 3.11 -14.87 7.97
N GLU A 5 2.34 -14.74 6.88
CA GLU A 5 0.93 -14.34 6.94
C GLU A 5 0.05 -15.35 7.68
N PHE A 6 0.47 -16.62 7.69
CA PHE A 6 -0.24 -17.73 8.34
C PHE A 6 0.38 -18.15 9.66
N SER A 7 1.16 -17.29 10.32
CA SER A 7 1.82 -17.57 11.60
C SER A 7 0.85 -17.90 12.74
N ALA A 8 -0.39 -17.41 12.66
CA ALA A 8 -1.43 -17.74 13.61
C ALA A 8 -1.94 -19.20 13.54
N LEU A 9 -1.62 -19.96 12.50
CA LEU A 9 -1.96 -21.39 12.46
C LEU A 9 -1.22 -22.17 13.56
N GLU A 10 -1.94 -23.09 14.21
CA GLU A 10 -1.36 -23.98 15.22
C GLU A 10 -0.14 -24.72 14.66
N ASN A 11 0.97 -24.71 15.38
CA ASN A 11 2.27 -25.30 15.03
C ASN A 11 2.94 -24.73 13.76
N SER A 12 2.53 -23.55 13.29
CA SER A 12 3.08 -22.95 12.05
C SER A 12 4.59 -22.71 12.14
N ALA A 13 5.09 -22.19 13.25
CA ALA A 13 6.51 -21.90 13.46
C ALA A 13 7.37 -23.17 13.49
N GLU A 14 6.92 -24.20 14.19
CA GLU A 14 7.61 -25.48 14.35
C GLU A 14 7.65 -26.27 13.03
N VAL A 15 6.55 -26.24 12.28
CA VAL A 15 6.48 -26.88 10.95
C VAL A 15 7.37 -26.14 9.96
N LEU A 16 7.36 -24.81 9.94
CA LEU A 16 8.21 -24.01 9.07
C LEU A 16 9.70 -24.21 9.37
N ALA A 17 10.05 -24.37 10.67
CA ALA A 17 11.41 -24.69 11.12
C ALA A 17 11.83 -26.15 10.89
N GLY A 18 10.94 -27.01 10.37
CA GLY A 18 11.21 -28.44 10.20
C GLY A 18 11.28 -29.24 11.50
N GLN A 19 10.79 -28.69 12.61
CA GLN A 19 10.78 -29.33 13.93
C GLN A 19 9.58 -30.26 14.12
N MET A 20 8.50 -30.01 13.35
CA MET A 20 7.30 -30.83 13.28
C MET A 20 6.98 -31.22 11.84
N PRO A 21 6.32 -32.37 11.61
CA PRO A 21 5.87 -32.75 10.28
C PRO A 21 4.73 -31.83 9.80
N GLU A 22 4.56 -31.71 8.48
CA GLU A 22 3.49 -30.90 7.87
C GLU A 22 2.08 -31.29 8.36
N SER A 23 1.88 -32.57 8.68
CA SER A 23 0.60 -33.07 9.22
C SER A 23 0.24 -32.54 10.62
N ALA A 24 1.19 -31.90 11.30
CA ALA A 24 0.97 -31.25 12.60
C ALA A 24 0.44 -29.81 12.45
N LEU A 25 0.48 -29.23 11.23
CA LEU A 25 -0.05 -27.90 10.97
C LEU A 25 -1.54 -27.84 11.29
N GLY A 26 -1.99 -26.73 11.86
CA GLY A 26 -3.40 -26.48 12.22
C GLY A 26 -4.37 -26.43 11.03
N VAL A 27 -4.15 -27.23 9.98
CA VAL A 27 -5.02 -27.35 8.81
C VAL A 27 -5.37 -28.82 8.58
N SER A 28 -6.64 -29.15 8.50
CA SER A 28 -7.08 -30.52 8.26
C SER A 28 -8.39 -30.60 7.50
N ALA A 29 -8.55 -31.62 6.67
CA ALA A 29 -9.81 -31.95 6.03
C ALA A 29 -10.62 -32.88 6.95
N SER A 30 -11.79 -32.44 7.41
CA SER A 30 -12.71 -33.26 8.21
C SER A 30 -13.76 -33.99 7.34
N GLY A 31 -13.73 -33.75 6.04
CA GLY A 31 -14.61 -34.36 5.05
C GLY A 31 -14.26 -33.85 3.63
N PRO A 32 -14.92 -34.38 2.59
CA PRO A 32 -14.57 -34.09 1.21
C PRO A 32 -14.78 -32.62 0.80
N LEU A 33 -15.57 -31.86 1.56
CA LEU A 33 -15.88 -30.45 1.31
C LEU A 33 -15.71 -29.58 2.56
N THR A 34 -14.99 -30.08 3.58
CA THR A 34 -14.84 -29.38 4.86
C THR A 34 -13.37 -29.28 5.22
N LEU A 35 -12.86 -28.08 5.24
CA LEU A 35 -11.52 -27.73 5.70
C LEU A 35 -11.63 -27.10 7.10
N VAL A 36 -10.78 -27.51 8.02
CA VAL A 36 -10.75 -26.99 9.39
C VAL A 36 -9.41 -26.34 9.64
N PHE A 37 -9.45 -25.10 10.06
CA PHE A 37 -8.28 -24.34 10.50
C PHE A 37 -8.30 -24.23 12.04
N ARG A 38 -7.17 -24.50 12.67
CA ARG A 38 -6.93 -24.27 14.09
C ARG A 38 -5.89 -23.19 14.22
N LEU A 39 -6.20 -22.18 15.02
CA LEU A 39 -5.32 -21.06 15.28
C LEU A 39 -4.77 -21.18 16.71
N SER A 40 -3.49 -20.87 16.89
CA SER A 40 -2.85 -20.76 18.21
C SER A 40 -3.32 -19.53 18.98
N GLU A 41 -3.72 -18.49 18.24
CA GLU A 41 -4.25 -17.25 18.77
C GLU A 41 -5.36 -16.71 17.87
N LYS A 42 -6.18 -15.79 18.38
CA LYS A 42 -7.23 -15.14 17.61
C LYS A 42 -6.62 -14.24 16.55
N ASP A 43 -6.96 -14.47 15.29
CA ASP A 43 -6.61 -13.61 14.16
C ASP A 43 -7.88 -13.17 13.44
N ASP A 44 -8.33 -11.95 13.69
CA ASP A 44 -9.56 -11.39 13.08
C ASP A 44 -9.45 -11.19 11.56
N ASN A 45 -8.22 -11.14 11.02
CA ASN A 45 -7.96 -11.03 9.60
C ASN A 45 -7.70 -12.38 8.92
N PHE A 46 -7.80 -13.50 9.64
CA PHE A 46 -7.47 -14.81 9.08
C PHE A 46 -8.28 -15.16 7.83
N LEU A 47 -9.58 -14.83 7.80
CA LEU A 47 -10.40 -15.07 6.62
C LEU A 47 -9.96 -14.22 5.41
N ALA A 48 -9.53 -12.99 5.63
CA ALA A 48 -8.97 -12.15 4.57
C ALA A 48 -7.64 -12.71 4.06
N LYS A 49 -6.79 -13.27 4.95
CA LYS A 49 -5.55 -13.94 4.56
C LYS A 49 -5.77 -15.16 3.67
N LEU A 50 -6.90 -15.86 3.79
CA LEU A 50 -7.27 -16.97 2.90
C LEU A 50 -7.53 -16.53 1.44
N THR A 51 -7.66 -15.25 1.17
CA THR A 51 -7.75 -14.71 -0.20
C THR A 51 -6.39 -14.45 -0.85
N LEU A 52 -5.30 -14.53 -0.06
CA LEU A 52 -3.95 -14.32 -0.58
C LEU A 52 -3.50 -15.46 -1.50
N PRO A 53 -2.60 -15.19 -2.45
CA PRO A 53 -2.08 -16.22 -3.36
C PRO A 53 -1.48 -17.44 -2.65
N GLY A 54 -0.91 -17.25 -1.45
CA GLY A 54 -0.35 -18.34 -0.64
C GLY A 54 -1.36 -19.34 -0.09
N ALA A 55 -2.66 -18.97 -0.04
CA ALA A 55 -3.75 -19.84 0.39
C ALA A 55 -4.51 -20.50 -0.78
N MET A 56 -4.16 -20.18 -2.01
CA MET A 56 -4.84 -20.75 -3.17
C MET A 56 -4.65 -22.27 -3.22
N PRO A 57 -5.73 -23.05 -3.43
CA PRO A 57 -5.64 -24.51 -3.48
C PRO A 57 -4.78 -24.96 -4.67
N CYS A 58 -3.98 -26.00 -4.44
CA CYS A 58 -3.13 -26.62 -5.43
C CYS A 58 -3.44 -28.12 -5.49
N ASP A 59 -3.56 -28.68 -6.70
CA ASP A 59 -3.64 -30.12 -6.89
C ASP A 59 -2.26 -30.74 -6.65
N GLU A 60 -2.15 -31.58 -5.62
CA GLU A 60 -0.91 -32.19 -5.17
C GLU A 60 -0.26 -33.06 -6.28
N ALA A 61 -1.03 -33.90 -6.92
CA ALA A 61 -0.50 -34.79 -7.97
C ALA A 61 0.01 -33.99 -9.16
N PHE A 62 -0.69 -32.94 -9.55
CA PHE A 62 -0.24 -32.04 -10.61
C PHE A 62 1.02 -31.28 -10.17
N PHE A 63 1.04 -30.72 -8.96
CA PHE A 63 2.20 -30.01 -8.41
C PHE A 63 3.46 -30.89 -8.44
N GLU A 64 3.40 -32.11 -7.90
CA GLU A 64 4.50 -33.05 -7.91
C GLU A 64 4.95 -33.44 -9.32
N SER A 65 4.00 -33.61 -10.27
CA SER A 65 4.28 -33.92 -11.66
C SER A 65 5.13 -32.86 -12.36
N THR A 66 5.05 -31.59 -11.90
CA THR A 66 5.80 -30.47 -12.48
C THR A 66 7.27 -30.44 -12.09
N ARG A 67 7.70 -31.24 -11.10
CA ARG A 67 9.08 -31.36 -10.64
C ARG A 67 9.75 -30.01 -10.36
N GLY A 68 9.08 -29.13 -9.63
CA GLY A 68 9.59 -27.81 -9.23
C GLY A 68 9.41 -26.71 -10.27
N THR A 69 8.68 -26.96 -11.37
CA THR A 69 8.37 -25.96 -12.40
C THR A 69 6.93 -25.45 -12.35
N TYR A 70 6.21 -25.75 -11.27
CA TYR A 70 4.83 -25.28 -11.08
C TYR A 70 4.76 -23.74 -11.20
N GLY A 71 3.79 -23.25 -11.98
CA GLY A 71 3.58 -21.81 -12.15
C GLY A 71 4.57 -21.10 -13.10
N LEU A 72 5.56 -21.80 -13.67
CA LEU A 72 6.56 -21.17 -14.54
C LEU A 72 6.15 -21.10 -16.02
N THR A 73 5.18 -21.90 -16.44
CA THR A 73 4.67 -21.92 -17.82
C THR A 73 3.19 -22.25 -17.84
N ALA A 74 2.51 -21.98 -18.96
CA ALA A 74 1.11 -22.37 -19.13
C ALA A 74 0.86 -23.89 -18.99
N LYS A 75 1.85 -24.71 -19.30
CA LYS A 75 1.74 -26.18 -19.18
C LYS A 75 1.94 -26.68 -17.74
N THR A 76 2.58 -25.88 -16.90
CA THR A 76 2.88 -26.21 -15.50
C THR A 76 2.04 -25.38 -14.53
N THR A 77 0.95 -24.77 -15.02
CA THR A 77 -0.01 -24.00 -14.24
C THR A 77 -1.40 -24.63 -14.38
N LEU A 78 -2.03 -24.95 -13.26
CA LEU A 78 -3.42 -25.38 -13.20
C LEU A 78 -4.27 -24.25 -12.64
N SER A 79 -5.40 -23.95 -13.29
CA SER A 79 -6.31 -22.88 -12.90
C SER A 79 -7.60 -23.45 -12.34
N SER A 80 -8.06 -22.92 -11.19
CA SER A 80 -9.36 -23.23 -10.59
C SER A 80 -10.42 -22.15 -10.84
N GLY A 81 -10.02 -21.00 -11.43
CA GLY A 81 -10.91 -19.88 -11.72
C GLY A 81 -11.63 -20.01 -13.07
N SER A 82 -12.38 -18.98 -13.42
CA SER A 82 -13.17 -18.90 -14.66
C SER A 82 -12.32 -18.95 -15.93
N PHE A 83 -11.07 -18.53 -15.86
CA PHE A 83 -10.13 -18.52 -16.95
C PHE A 83 -8.95 -19.45 -16.65
N TYR A 84 -8.42 -20.11 -17.68
CA TYR A 84 -7.17 -20.85 -17.60
C TYR A 84 -6.06 -20.16 -18.41
N LEU A 85 -4.82 -20.32 -17.98
CA LEU A 85 -3.65 -19.79 -18.67
C LEU A 85 -3.38 -20.62 -19.93
N TYR A 86 -3.70 -20.04 -21.09
CA TYR A 86 -3.52 -20.68 -22.39
C TYR A 86 -2.09 -20.58 -22.89
N ASN A 87 -1.48 -19.40 -22.76
CA ASN A 87 -0.12 -19.15 -23.19
C ASN A 87 0.53 -18.03 -22.37
N TRP A 88 1.83 -18.12 -22.19
CA TRP A 88 2.66 -17.12 -21.53
C TRP A 88 3.89 -16.83 -22.36
N THR A 89 4.06 -15.57 -22.76
CA THR A 89 5.18 -15.09 -23.57
C THR A 89 5.77 -13.82 -22.95
N ALA A 90 6.92 -13.38 -23.45
CA ALA A 90 7.49 -12.09 -23.07
C ALA A 90 6.57 -10.90 -23.39
N SER A 91 5.62 -11.06 -24.33
CA SER A 91 4.67 -10.00 -24.72
C SER A 91 3.35 -10.02 -23.94
N GLY A 92 3.16 -10.94 -22.99
CA GLY A 92 1.98 -10.99 -22.14
C GLY A 92 1.47 -12.38 -21.82
N LEU A 93 0.43 -12.40 -21.00
CA LEU A 93 -0.32 -13.59 -20.60
C LEU A 93 -1.60 -13.69 -21.43
N PHE A 94 -1.88 -14.89 -21.92
CA PHE A 94 -3.08 -15.20 -22.70
C PHE A 94 -3.93 -16.19 -21.90
N LEU A 95 -5.13 -15.76 -21.53
CA LEU A 95 -6.09 -16.57 -20.79
C LEU A 95 -7.30 -16.87 -21.66
N ARG A 96 -7.93 -18.02 -21.42
CA ARG A 96 -9.13 -18.46 -22.14
C ARG A 96 -10.14 -19.08 -21.18
N ARG A 97 -11.39 -19.04 -21.60
CA ARG A 97 -12.49 -19.86 -21.05
C ARG A 97 -13.44 -20.27 -22.16
N ASP A 98 -14.19 -21.35 -21.93
CA ASP A 98 -15.18 -21.85 -22.89
C ASP A 98 -16.54 -21.25 -22.60
N VAL A 99 -16.83 -20.13 -23.25
CA VAL A 99 -18.12 -19.40 -23.15
C VAL A 99 -18.50 -18.83 -24.51
N SER A 100 -19.80 -18.56 -24.69
CA SER A 100 -20.33 -17.94 -25.91
C SER A 100 -20.50 -16.43 -25.74
N SER A 101 -20.49 -15.70 -26.88
CA SER A 101 -20.84 -14.28 -26.91
C SER A 101 -22.20 -14.01 -26.23
N PRO A 102 -22.37 -12.90 -25.47
CA PRO A 102 -21.47 -11.74 -25.34
C PRO A 102 -20.38 -11.86 -24.27
N MET A 103 -20.26 -13.02 -23.60
CA MET A 103 -19.26 -13.24 -22.56
C MET A 103 -17.82 -13.18 -23.14
N ILE A 104 -16.90 -12.59 -22.40
CA ILE A 104 -15.49 -12.53 -22.80
C ILE A 104 -14.86 -13.92 -22.66
N GLY A 105 -14.52 -14.57 -23.78
CA GLY A 105 -13.91 -15.92 -23.83
C GLY A 105 -12.39 -15.92 -23.81
N SER A 106 -11.74 -14.80 -24.08
CA SER A 106 -10.27 -14.70 -24.09
C SER A 106 -9.79 -13.34 -23.58
N LEU A 107 -8.66 -13.38 -22.90
CA LEU A 107 -7.99 -12.19 -22.37
C LEU A 107 -6.53 -12.19 -22.79
N ARG A 108 -6.00 -11.01 -23.01
CA ARG A 108 -4.56 -10.78 -23.11
C ARG A 108 -4.17 -9.71 -22.11
N LEU A 109 -3.34 -10.08 -21.13
CA LEU A 109 -2.75 -9.17 -20.18
C LEU A 109 -1.37 -8.76 -20.69
N VAL A 110 -1.15 -7.46 -20.82
CA VAL A 110 0.13 -6.88 -21.28
C VAL A 110 0.60 -5.85 -20.27
N GLN A 111 1.90 -5.85 -20.02
CA GLN A 111 2.51 -4.80 -19.23
C GLN A 111 2.58 -3.52 -20.07
N ASN A 112 2.07 -2.42 -19.54
CA ASN A 112 2.32 -1.12 -20.14
C ASN A 112 3.73 -0.66 -19.73
N THR A 113 4.65 -0.72 -20.69
CA THR A 113 6.06 -0.31 -20.47
C THR A 113 6.29 1.17 -20.76
N GLY A 114 5.25 1.93 -21.11
CA GLY A 114 5.38 3.32 -21.57
C GLY A 114 6.09 3.47 -22.93
N SER A 115 6.50 2.38 -23.55
CA SER A 115 7.32 2.38 -24.79
C SER A 115 6.61 3.05 -25.99
N THR A 116 5.29 3.15 -25.95
CA THR A 116 4.51 3.79 -27.00
C THR A 116 4.39 5.32 -26.82
N GLY A 117 4.68 5.84 -25.64
CA GLY A 117 4.45 7.24 -25.27
C GLY A 117 2.97 7.65 -25.27
N LYS A 118 2.04 6.68 -25.26
CA LYS A 118 0.58 6.91 -25.27
C LYS A 118 -0.01 6.71 -23.89
N SER A 119 -0.97 7.57 -23.51
CA SER A 119 -1.75 7.41 -22.29
C SER A 119 -2.69 6.21 -22.35
N ALA A 120 -3.21 5.78 -21.21
CA ALA A 120 -4.20 4.72 -21.13
C ALA A 120 -5.44 5.02 -22.00
N ALA A 121 -5.94 6.24 -21.94
CA ALA A 121 -7.07 6.67 -22.75
C ALA A 121 -6.78 6.58 -24.25
N GLN A 122 -5.59 6.99 -24.69
CA GLN A 122 -5.16 6.89 -26.10
C GLN A 122 -5.01 5.43 -26.55
N LEU A 123 -4.50 4.55 -25.70
CA LEU A 123 -4.41 3.11 -26.01
C LEU A 123 -5.78 2.47 -26.18
N ILE A 124 -6.77 2.88 -25.39
CA ILE A 124 -8.16 2.40 -25.51
C ILE A 124 -8.79 2.97 -26.78
N ALA A 125 -8.63 4.26 -27.06
CA ALA A 125 -9.16 4.91 -28.27
C ALA A 125 -8.59 4.29 -29.56
N ASP A 126 -7.34 3.85 -29.52
CA ASP A 126 -6.68 3.16 -30.63
C ASP A 126 -6.99 1.66 -30.70
N GLU A 127 -7.92 1.14 -29.89
CA GLU A 127 -8.30 -0.26 -29.79
C GLU A 127 -7.11 -1.21 -29.46
N LYS A 128 -6.08 -0.69 -28.79
CA LYS A 128 -4.91 -1.50 -28.38
C LYS A 128 -5.16 -2.30 -27.10
N CYS A 129 -6.06 -1.80 -26.24
CA CYS A 129 -6.55 -2.50 -25.08
C CYS A 129 -8.02 -2.15 -24.81
N SER A 130 -8.70 -2.92 -23.99
CA SER A 130 -10.10 -2.70 -23.60
C SER A 130 -10.24 -2.18 -22.17
N ALA A 131 -9.18 -2.27 -21.38
CA ALA A 131 -9.08 -1.63 -20.07
C ALA A 131 -7.61 -1.35 -19.77
N ALA A 132 -7.32 -0.28 -19.04
CA ALA A 132 -5.99 0.09 -18.63
C ALA A 132 -6.01 0.92 -17.34
N LEU A 133 -5.00 0.72 -16.49
CA LEU A 133 -4.76 1.65 -15.38
C LEU A 133 -4.24 2.97 -15.94
N ASP A 134 -4.85 4.06 -15.51
CA ASP A 134 -4.44 5.41 -15.91
C ASP A 134 -3.42 5.96 -14.92
N ASP A 135 -2.32 6.43 -15.48
CA ASP A 135 -1.19 7.04 -14.80
C ASP A 135 -0.97 8.50 -15.18
N THR A 136 -1.86 9.07 -15.99
CA THR A 136 -1.75 10.47 -16.49
C THR A 136 -2.70 11.43 -15.81
N GLY A 137 -3.86 10.95 -15.36
CA GLY A 137 -4.93 11.78 -14.80
C GLY A 137 -5.62 12.69 -15.84
N GLU A 138 -5.44 12.42 -17.13
CA GLU A 138 -6.10 13.18 -18.19
C GLU A 138 -7.62 13.02 -18.16
N ASP A 139 -8.35 14.10 -18.43
CA ASP A 139 -9.80 14.04 -18.57
C ASP A 139 -10.20 13.12 -19.74
N THR A 140 -11.16 12.25 -19.51
CA THR A 140 -11.66 11.32 -20.52
C THR A 140 -13.15 11.07 -20.32
N SER A 141 -13.85 10.76 -21.40
CA SER A 141 -15.25 10.32 -21.37
C SER A 141 -15.41 8.80 -21.19
N LEU A 142 -14.31 8.07 -21.09
CA LEU A 142 -14.33 6.63 -20.88
C LEU A 142 -14.91 6.29 -19.51
N GLN A 143 -15.50 5.10 -19.38
CA GLN A 143 -15.90 4.57 -18.08
C GLN A 143 -14.66 4.42 -17.20
N SER A 144 -14.77 4.78 -15.93
CA SER A 144 -13.67 4.62 -14.97
C SER A 144 -14.13 4.03 -13.65
N VAL A 145 -13.20 3.34 -12.98
CA VAL A 145 -13.30 3.00 -11.56
C VAL A 145 -12.20 3.77 -10.85
N ASP A 146 -12.61 4.76 -10.07
CA ASP A 146 -11.69 5.64 -9.35
C ASP A 146 -11.46 5.12 -7.94
N TYR A 147 -10.21 5.19 -7.46
CA TYR A 147 -9.83 4.78 -6.13
C TYR A 147 -8.59 5.53 -5.62
N SER A 148 -8.39 5.48 -4.30
CA SER A 148 -7.19 6.01 -3.65
C SER A 148 -6.70 4.97 -2.65
N ASP A 149 -5.51 4.42 -2.87
CA ASP A 149 -4.88 3.38 -2.06
C ASP A 149 -3.58 3.83 -1.39
N THR A 150 -3.11 5.02 -1.73
CA THR A 150 -1.77 5.49 -1.36
C THR A 150 -1.82 6.92 -0.85
N THR A 151 -1.13 7.17 0.25
CA THR A 151 -0.82 8.51 0.74
C THR A 151 0.69 8.74 0.67
N TRP A 152 1.10 9.78 -0.04
CA TRP A 152 2.47 10.25 -0.03
C TRP A 152 2.72 11.08 1.21
N ALA A 153 3.72 10.70 1.98
CA ALA A 153 4.03 11.33 3.25
C ALA A 153 5.54 11.59 3.40
N LEU A 154 5.88 12.64 4.13
CA LEU A 154 7.23 12.76 4.68
C LEU A 154 7.34 11.86 5.90
N LEU A 155 8.40 11.09 5.95
CA LEU A 155 8.80 10.29 7.09
C LEU A 155 10.06 10.89 7.69
N PHE A 156 10.04 11.21 8.97
CA PHE A 156 11.23 11.56 9.73
C PHE A 156 11.74 10.32 10.48
N ASN A 157 13.01 9.96 10.27
CA ASN A 157 13.61 8.94 11.10
C ASN A 157 13.72 9.46 12.54
N SER A 158 12.87 8.92 13.40
CA SER A 158 12.68 9.38 14.79
C SER A 158 13.38 8.46 15.80
N ALA A 159 14.38 7.66 15.36
CA ALA A 159 15.23 6.86 16.25
C ALA A 159 15.95 7.77 17.27
N GLU A 160 16.27 7.23 18.46
CA GLU A 160 16.81 7.99 19.58
C GLU A 160 18.10 8.77 19.25
N ASP A 161 18.91 8.28 18.32
CA ASP A 161 20.16 8.88 17.86
C ASP A 161 19.99 9.87 16.70
N SER A 162 18.78 10.03 16.20
CA SER A 162 18.44 10.98 15.13
C SER A 162 18.18 12.38 15.66
N VAL A 163 18.58 13.40 14.88
CA VAL A 163 18.17 14.79 15.15
C VAL A 163 16.64 14.93 15.15
N PHE A 164 15.96 14.07 14.42
CA PHE A 164 14.49 14.02 14.38
C PHE A 164 13.86 13.16 15.49
N ALA A 165 14.59 12.76 16.52
CA ALA A 165 14.01 12.26 17.77
C ALA A 165 13.20 13.35 18.49
N ASP A 166 13.61 14.63 18.33
CA ASP A 166 12.90 15.77 18.87
C ASP A 166 11.55 16.00 18.18
N GLN A 167 10.45 15.91 18.95
CA GLN A 167 9.10 16.05 18.42
C GLN A 167 8.77 17.48 17.99
N GLU A 168 9.24 18.50 18.73
CA GLU A 168 8.96 19.91 18.40
C GLU A 168 9.62 20.29 17.07
N LEU A 169 10.83 19.75 16.82
CA LEU A 169 11.51 19.92 15.54
C LEU A 169 10.70 19.30 14.40
N ARG A 170 10.21 18.05 14.58
CA ARG A 170 9.38 17.41 13.56
C ARG A 170 8.09 18.19 13.30
N GLN A 171 7.42 18.64 14.35
CA GLN A 171 6.20 19.46 14.24
C GLN A 171 6.46 20.78 13.51
N ALA A 172 7.57 21.46 13.80
CA ALA A 172 7.95 22.68 13.13
C ALA A 172 8.17 22.44 11.62
N LEU A 173 8.98 21.46 11.26
CA LEU A 173 9.28 21.14 9.86
C LEU A 173 8.04 20.62 9.11
N ALA A 174 7.21 19.84 9.77
CA ALA A 174 5.93 19.37 9.24
C ALA A 174 4.96 20.51 8.92
N GLY A 175 4.85 21.48 9.84
CA GLY A 175 4.00 22.67 9.68
C GLY A 175 4.43 23.48 8.46
N ILE A 176 5.73 23.80 8.37
CA ILE A 176 6.29 24.57 7.24
C ILE A 176 6.10 23.79 5.93
N ALA A 177 6.35 22.48 5.92
CA ALA A 177 6.16 21.67 4.71
C ALA A 177 4.70 21.74 4.23
N ARG A 178 3.74 21.45 5.11
CA ARG A 178 2.30 21.43 4.76
C ARG A 178 1.74 22.76 4.30
N GLU A 179 2.25 23.88 4.84
CA GLU A 179 1.84 25.23 4.41
C GLU A 179 2.35 25.59 3.01
N ASN A 180 3.36 24.90 2.49
CA ASN A 180 4.06 25.25 1.25
C ASN A 180 4.03 24.12 0.18
N VAL A 181 3.20 23.09 0.36
CA VAL A 181 3.01 22.02 -0.64
C VAL A 181 1.96 22.43 -1.65
N ASP A 182 2.35 22.49 -2.91
CA ASP A 182 1.42 22.60 -4.04
C ASP A 182 1.04 21.20 -4.53
N VAL A 183 -0.26 20.96 -4.66
CA VAL A 183 -0.75 19.70 -5.23
C VAL A 183 -0.42 19.68 -6.73
N PRO A 184 0.27 18.64 -7.25
CA PRO A 184 0.54 18.53 -8.67
C PRO A 184 -0.73 18.59 -9.52
N SER A 185 -0.70 19.33 -10.63
CA SER A 185 -1.87 19.60 -11.48
C SER A 185 -2.34 18.39 -12.31
N SER A 186 -1.71 17.24 -12.20
CA SER A 186 -1.98 16.05 -13.01
C SER A 186 -3.33 15.38 -12.78
N GLY A 187 -4.15 15.82 -11.81
CA GLY A 187 -5.38 15.13 -11.43
C GLY A 187 -5.18 13.80 -10.68
N LEU A 188 -3.95 13.28 -10.65
CA LEU A 188 -3.59 12.06 -9.93
C LEU A 188 -3.41 12.28 -8.43
N TYR A 189 -3.31 13.52 -8.00
CA TYR A 189 -3.05 13.86 -6.61
C TYR A 189 -4.10 14.80 -6.05
N THR A 190 -4.36 14.66 -4.77
CA THR A 190 -5.15 15.58 -3.95
C THR A 190 -4.37 15.91 -2.68
N ALA A 191 -4.69 17.01 -2.01
CA ALA A 191 -4.16 17.23 -0.67
C ALA A 191 -4.61 16.09 0.27
N ALA A 192 -3.70 15.55 1.05
CA ALA A 192 -4.03 14.47 1.97
C ALA A 192 -4.93 14.99 3.11
N GLU A 193 -6.04 14.31 3.37
CA GLU A 193 -6.94 14.60 4.50
C GLU A 193 -6.50 13.89 5.80
N GLY A 194 -5.58 12.95 5.69
CA GLY A 194 -5.00 12.14 6.75
C GLY A 194 -4.01 11.14 6.16
N LEU A 195 -3.56 10.20 6.97
CA LEU A 195 -2.70 9.12 6.51
C LEU A 195 -3.51 8.05 5.76
N VAL A 196 -4.67 7.67 6.29
CA VAL A 196 -5.54 6.68 5.67
C VAL A 196 -6.26 7.31 4.47
N PRO A 197 -6.16 6.74 3.25
CA PRO A 197 -6.84 7.26 2.08
C PRO A 197 -8.37 7.29 2.22
N THR A 198 -9.00 8.14 1.41
CA THR A 198 -10.46 8.15 1.29
C THR A 198 -10.97 6.88 0.60
N GLY A 199 -12.22 6.48 0.91
CA GLY A 199 -12.84 5.30 0.31
C GLY A 199 -12.59 3.98 1.04
N LEU A 200 -11.68 3.96 2.01
CA LEU A 200 -11.49 2.79 2.87
C LEU A 200 -12.61 2.63 3.89
N SER A 201 -12.96 1.38 4.18
CA SER A 201 -13.96 1.04 5.19
C SER A 201 -13.39 0.11 6.27
N VAL A 202 -13.96 0.20 7.47
CA VAL A 202 -13.71 -0.72 8.59
C VAL A 202 -15.04 -1.32 8.96
N ASP A 203 -15.16 -2.63 8.83
CA ASP A 203 -16.41 -3.37 9.09
C ASP A 203 -17.63 -2.80 8.33
N GLY A 204 -17.41 -2.35 7.08
CA GLY A 204 -18.43 -1.73 6.24
C GLY A 204 -18.76 -0.26 6.57
N ILE A 205 -18.05 0.36 7.51
CA ILE A 205 -18.21 1.77 7.88
C ILE A 205 -17.14 2.58 7.14
N ASP A 206 -17.54 3.63 6.43
CA ASP A 206 -16.61 4.57 5.81
C ASP A 206 -15.69 5.19 6.88
N TYR A 207 -14.41 4.84 6.80
CA TYR A 207 -13.44 5.21 7.83
C TYR A 207 -13.27 6.72 7.91
N ARG A 208 -13.13 7.41 6.78
CA ARG A 208 -12.84 8.85 6.77
C ARG A 208 -14.00 9.69 7.32
N LYS A 209 -15.25 9.24 7.18
CA LYS A 209 -16.40 9.89 7.83
C LYS A 209 -16.36 9.76 9.35
N SER A 210 -15.77 8.70 9.87
CA SER A 210 -15.60 8.47 11.32
C SER A 210 -14.35 9.17 11.85
N ALA A 211 -13.23 9.13 11.12
CA ALA A 211 -11.95 9.72 11.46
C ALA A 211 -11.76 11.11 10.83
N ARG A 212 -12.61 12.06 11.23
CA ARG A 212 -12.56 13.44 10.69
C ARG A 212 -11.35 14.20 11.23
N ASN A 213 -10.69 14.96 10.34
CA ASN A 213 -9.62 15.92 10.67
C ASN A 213 -8.52 15.32 11.56
N PRO A 214 -7.87 14.21 11.18
CA PRO A 214 -6.82 13.62 11.99
C PRO A 214 -5.51 14.44 11.96
N LEU A 215 -5.37 15.35 10.99
CA LEU A 215 -4.16 16.15 10.82
C LEU A 215 -4.00 17.15 11.97
N PRO A 216 -2.82 17.24 12.61
CA PRO A 216 -2.60 18.17 13.70
C PRO A 216 -2.64 19.62 13.21
N THR A 217 -3.19 20.50 14.04
CA THR A 217 -3.07 21.95 13.84
C THR A 217 -1.76 22.42 14.45
N ILE A 218 -0.82 22.84 13.62
CA ILE A 218 0.48 23.35 14.03
C ILE A 218 0.43 24.87 13.92
N THR A 219 0.42 25.53 15.09
CA THR A 219 0.38 26.99 15.16
C THR A 219 1.79 27.54 15.22
N ASP A 220 2.10 28.51 14.35
CA ASP A 220 3.40 29.19 14.28
C ASP A 220 4.61 28.24 14.21
N PRO A 221 4.74 27.46 13.12
CA PRO A 221 5.78 26.46 13.00
C PRO A 221 7.21 27.06 13.02
N ARG A 222 7.36 28.34 12.66
CA ARG A 222 8.66 29.04 12.73
C ARG A 222 9.10 29.28 14.17
N THR A 223 8.19 29.70 15.05
CA THR A 223 8.50 29.85 16.47
C THR A 223 8.80 28.51 17.12
N LEU A 224 8.05 27.45 16.78
CA LEU A 224 8.37 26.08 17.21
C LEU A 224 9.79 25.67 16.78
N TYR A 225 10.17 25.94 15.51
CA TYR A 225 11.52 25.64 15.04
C TYR A 225 12.60 26.39 15.86
N LEU A 226 12.41 27.68 16.13
CA LEU A 226 13.36 28.48 16.91
C LEU A 226 13.52 27.95 18.34
N ASN A 227 12.44 27.42 18.93
CA ASN A 227 12.48 26.79 20.25
C ASN A 227 13.19 25.43 20.21
N ALA A 228 12.79 24.55 19.29
CA ALA A 228 13.37 23.22 19.13
C ALA A 228 14.87 23.30 18.83
N ARG A 229 15.31 24.32 18.06
CA ARG A 229 16.72 24.49 17.71
C ARG A 229 17.60 24.95 18.88
N GLN A 230 17.03 25.39 20.02
CA GLN A 230 17.85 25.79 21.15
C GLN A 230 18.67 24.60 21.68
N GLY A 231 19.98 24.73 21.64
CA GLY A 231 20.91 23.68 22.05
C GLY A 231 21.36 22.73 20.91
N MET A 232 20.84 22.88 19.70
CA MET A 232 21.30 22.13 18.52
C MET A 232 22.40 22.91 17.78
N ALA A 233 23.43 22.19 17.32
CA ALA A 233 24.45 22.72 16.45
C ALA A 233 24.06 22.58 14.97
N SER A 234 24.62 23.39 14.09
CA SER A 234 24.42 23.24 12.65
C SER A 234 24.96 21.91 12.11
N SER A 235 25.97 21.34 12.80
CA SER A 235 26.52 20.01 12.50
C SER A 235 25.52 18.87 12.69
N ASP A 236 24.51 19.02 13.54
CA ASP A 236 23.51 17.98 13.83
C ASP A 236 22.63 17.70 12.60
N PHE A 237 22.55 18.64 11.68
CA PHE A 237 21.89 18.50 10.39
C PHE A 237 22.83 18.08 9.25
N SER A 238 24.10 17.79 9.56
CA SER A 238 25.07 17.35 8.55
C SER A 238 24.70 15.96 8.03
N GLY A 239 24.65 15.81 6.71
CA GLY A 239 24.32 14.53 6.08
C GLY A 239 22.82 14.19 6.06
N VAL A 240 21.94 15.11 6.50
CA VAL A 240 20.50 14.92 6.32
C VAL A 240 20.14 14.99 4.83
N THR A 241 19.40 13.99 4.36
CA THR A 241 18.92 13.89 2.99
C THR A 241 17.41 13.64 2.95
N ILE A 242 16.77 14.07 1.86
CA ILE A 242 15.38 13.71 1.53
C ILE A 242 15.46 12.60 0.50
N LEU A 243 15.19 11.38 0.93
CA LEU A 243 15.19 10.19 0.09
C LEU A 243 13.83 10.03 -0.60
N LEU A 244 13.81 9.75 -1.91
CA LEU A 244 12.58 9.42 -2.64
C LEU A 244 12.85 8.44 -3.78
N PRO A 245 11.84 7.65 -4.21
CA PRO A 245 11.97 6.78 -5.36
C PRO A 245 11.88 7.61 -6.65
N LYS A 246 12.83 7.38 -7.57
CA LYS A 246 12.92 8.08 -8.85
C LYS A 246 11.64 7.91 -9.69
N GLU A 247 11.02 6.73 -9.63
CA GLU A 247 9.82 6.39 -10.38
C GLU A 247 8.58 7.16 -9.93
N ALA A 248 8.63 7.81 -8.76
CA ALA A 248 7.51 8.61 -8.24
C ALA A 248 7.28 9.91 -9.01
N GLY A 249 8.35 10.49 -9.58
CA GLY A 249 8.26 11.79 -10.28
C GLY A 249 7.88 12.96 -9.36
N LEU A 250 8.19 12.86 -8.05
CA LEU A 250 7.85 13.87 -7.03
C LEU A 250 9.05 14.71 -6.58
N THR A 251 10.10 14.79 -7.39
CA THR A 251 11.30 15.58 -7.07
C THR A 251 10.97 17.05 -6.86
N GLU A 252 10.10 17.61 -7.72
CA GLU A 252 9.68 19.01 -7.59
C GLU A 252 8.97 19.28 -6.25
N LEU A 253 8.16 18.34 -5.76
CA LEU A 253 7.54 18.43 -4.43
C LEU A 253 8.58 18.43 -3.31
N ALA A 254 9.59 17.55 -3.39
CA ALA A 254 10.68 17.52 -2.42
C ALA A 254 11.50 18.82 -2.43
N GLU A 255 11.73 19.40 -3.61
CA GLU A 255 12.43 20.68 -3.78
C GLU A 255 11.61 21.87 -3.26
N GLN A 256 10.29 21.88 -3.44
CA GLN A 256 9.39 22.89 -2.86
C GLN A 256 9.47 22.90 -1.34
N ILE A 257 9.37 21.72 -0.72
CA ILE A 257 9.46 21.58 0.73
C ILE A 257 10.83 22.05 1.23
N ASN A 258 11.89 21.62 0.57
CA ASN A 258 13.26 22.01 0.91
C ASN A 258 13.49 23.54 0.78
N GLY A 259 12.92 24.14 -0.27
CA GLY A 259 12.92 25.59 -0.45
C GLY A 259 12.19 26.33 0.67
N ALA A 260 11.07 25.79 1.15
CA ALA A 260 10.34 26.35 2.30
C ALA A 260 11.16 26.24 3.59
N TRP A 261 11.81 25.13 3.85
CA TRP A 261 12.72 24.96 5.01
C TRP A 261 13.93 25.86 4.91
N GLN A 262 14.49 26.07 3.69
CA GLN A 262 15.59 27.02 3.52
C GLN A 262 15.18 28.44 3.84
N LYS A 263 14.00 28.85 3.38
CA LYS A 263 13.46 30.22 3.61
C LYS A 263 13.17 30.48 5.08
N ASP A 264 12.51 29.54 5.76
CA ASP A 264 11.94 29.76 7.08
C ASP A 264 12.85 29.29 8.23
N CYS A 265 13.74 28.32 7.97
CA CYS A 265 14.62 27.70 8.95
C CYS A 265 16.10 27.84 8.63
N SER A 266 16.47 28.32 7.46
CA SER A 266 17.84 28.29 6.93
C SER A 266 18.41 26.85 6.88
N LEU A 267 17.54 25.85 6.71
CA LEU A 267 17.90 24.44 6.49
C LEU A 267 17.74 24.12 5.01
N PHE A 268 18.75 23.48 4.46
CA PHE A 268 18.70 22.99 3.09
C PHE A 268 19.31 21.59 3.07
N PHE A 269 18.53 20.60 2.65
CA PHE A 269 18.92 19.20 2.62
C PHE A 269 19.17 18.74 1.18
N SER A 270 20.00 17.74 0.98
CA SER A 270 20.17 17.12 -0.33
C SER A 270 18.98 16.25 -0.66
N VAL A 271 18.44 16.38 -1.89
CA VAL A 271 17.42 15.48 -2.42
C VAL A 271 18.13 14.31 -3.09
N GLU A 272 17.79 13.09 -2.69
CA GLU A 272 18.41 11.86 -3.16
C GLU A 272 17.36 10.95 -3.81
N GLU A 273 17.42 10.85 -5.13
CA GLU A 273 16.58 9.95 -5.92
C GLU A 273 17.28 8.63 -6.14
N VAL A 274 16.61 7.54 -5.77
CA VAL A 274 17.14 6.18 -5.96
C VAL A 274 16.11 5.31 -6.71
N PRO A 275 16.54 4.22 -7.38
CA PRO A 275 15.61 3.26 -7.95
C PRO A 275 14.67 2.69 -6.88
N GLN A 276 13.44 2.32 -7.26
CA GLN A 276 12.41 1.81 -6.33
C GLN A 276 12.93 0.67 -5.43
N GLU A 277 13.66 -0.30 -5.99
CA GLU A 277 14.22 -1.43 -5.23
C GLU A 277 15.19 -0.97 -4.11
N GLU A 278 16.05 -0.01 -4.41
CA GLU A 278 16.97 0.55 -3.41
C GLU A 278 16.23 1.39 -2.38
N PHE A 279 15.22 2.15 -2.82
CA PHE A 279 14.35 2.91 -1.92
C PHE A 279 13.66 1.98 -0.90
N ASP A 280 13.00 0.92 -1.37
CA ASP A 280 12.28 -0.03 -0.53
C ASP A 280 13.22 -0.72 0.48
N LYS A 281 14.41 -1.09 0.04
CA LYS A 281 15.42 -1.69 0.90
C LYS A 281 15.90 -0.73 2.00
N ARG A 282 16.17 0.52 1.65
CA ARG A 282 16.61 1.54 2.61
C ARG A 282 15.51 1.91 3.58
N LEU A 283 14.28 2.02 3.08
CA LEU A 283 13.10 2.31 3.90
C LEU A 283 12.88 1.20 4.94
N ALA A 284 12.86 -0.05 4.51
CA ALA A 284 12.69 -1.22 5.39
C ALA A 284 13.82 -1.37 6.43
N ALA A 285 15.03 -0.93 6.09
CA ALA A 285 16.18 -0.96 6.99
C ALA A 285 16.28 0.26 7.93
N GLY A 286 15.36 1.25 7.80
CA GLY A 286 15.48 2.53 8.51
C GLY A 286 16.70 3.37 8.09
N SER A 287 17.29 3.07 6.92
CA SER A 287 18.53 3.70 6.44
C SER A 287 18.24 4.99 5.67
N TYR A 288 17.57 5.92 6.31
CA TYR A 288 17.25 7.25 5.78
C TYR A 288 17.17 8.26 6.94
N THR A 289 17.22 9.55 6.63
CA THR A 289 17.00 10.63 7.59
C THR A 289 15.63 11.25 7.42
N ILE A 290 15.27 11.67 6.21
CA ILE A 290 13.93 12.04 5.79
C ILE A 290 13.62 11.22 4.54
N ALA A 291 12.40 10.71 4.40
CA ALA A 291 11.96 10.07 3.17
C ALA A 291 10.62 10.65 2.72
N LEU A 292 10.46 10.89 1.41
CA LEU A 292 9.16 11.11 0.79
C LEU A 292 8.67 9.76 0.25
N ALA A 293 7.73 9.15 0.97
CA ALA A 293 7.37 7.75 0.79
C ALA A 293 5.89 7.54 0.51
N PRO A 294 5.54 6.55 -0.34
CA PRO A 294 4.16 6.11 -0.51
C PRO A 294 3.77 5.17 0.63
N ILE A 295 2.79 5.56 1.42
CA ILE A 295 2.19 4.70 2.45
C ILE A 295 0.93 4.09 1.84
N ARG A 296 0.92 2.77 1.67
CA ARG A 296 -0.13 2.05 0.96
C ARG A 296 -1.08 1.34 1.93
N ALA A 297 -2.36 1.36 1.59
CA ALA A 297 -3.39 0.59 2.27
C ALA A 297 -3.51 -0.81 1.63
N GLU A 298 -2.50 -1.66 1.83
CA GLU A 298 -2.50 -3.02 1.29
C GLU A 298 -3.71 -3.80 1.81
N GLY A 299 -4.39 -4.51 0.91
CA GLY A 299 -5.62 -5.24 1.23
C GLY A 299 -6.75 -4.37 1.78
N GLY A 300 -6.70 -3.04 1.64
CA GLY A 300 -7.70 -2.12 2.17
C GLY A 300 -7.77 -2.04 3.70
N SER A 301 -6.77 -2.54 4.40
CA SER A 301 -6.78 -2.63 5.85
C SER A 301 -6.20 -1.38 6.52
N VAL A 302 -7.07 -0.60 7.15
CA VAL A 302 -6.67 0.55 7.99
C VAL A 302 -5.75 0.10 9.13
N TYR A 303 -6.05 -1.04 9.75
CA TYR A 303 -5.24 -1.61 10.82
C TYR A 303 -3.80 -1.89 10.35
N GLN A 304 -3.62 -2.59 9.23
CA GLN A 304 -2.30 -2.91 8.70
C GLN A 304 -1.53 -1.65 8.30
N MET A 305 -2.22 -0.66 7.73
CA MET A 305 -1.60 0.62 7.39
C MET A 305 -1.03 1.33 8.63
N LEU A 306 -1.75 1.35 9.74
CA LEU A 306 -1.31 1.93 10.99
C LEU A 306 -0.26 1.06 11.70
N GLN A 307 -0.33 -0.26 11.55
CA GLN A 307 0.60 -1.22 12.17
C GLN A 307 2.04 -1.03 11.67
N GLN A 308 2.26 -0.55 10.45
CA GLN A 308 3.60 -0.28 9.90
C GLN A 308 4.44 0.65 10.80
N PHE A 309 3.81 1.44 11.67
CA PHE A 309 4.48 2.37 12.58
C PHE A 309 4.69 1.79 13.99
N THR A 310 4.30 0.55 14.26
CA THR A 310 4.67 -0.18 15.46
C THR A 310 5.98 -0.94 15.26
N ALA A 311 6.68 -1.25 16.34
CA ALA A 311 7.89 -2.07 16.27
C ALA A 311 7.63 -3.47 15.66
N GLU A 312 6.47 -4.06 15.95
CA GLU A 312 6.02 -5.35 15.41
C GLU A 312 5.71 -5.27 13.91
N GLY A 313 5.22 -4.13 13.43
CA GLY A 313 4.92 -3.87 12.02
C GLY A 313 6.09 -3.36 11.19
N GLY A 314 7.32 -3.36 11.75
CA GLY A 314 8.55 -2.94 11.06
C GLY A 314 9.09 -1.58 11.49
N GLY A 315 8.37 -0.82 12.31
CA GLY A 315 8.86 0.44 12.90
C GLY A 315 9.28 1.49 11.87
N LEU A 316 8.48 1.70 10.85
CA LEU A 316 8.81 2.42 9.62
C LEU A 316 9.55 3.76 9.83
N THR A 317 9.28 4.48 10.92
CA THR A 317 9.91 5.77 11.24
C THR A 317 10.83 5.72 12.45
N GLY A 318 11.00 4.55 13.08
CA GLY A 318 11.69 4.46 14.38
C GLY A 318 10.93 5.13 15.54
N TRP A 319 9.79 5.78 15.27
CA TRP A 319 8.91 6.30 16.31
C TRP A 319 8.26 5.18 17.10
N SER A 320 8.22 5.29 18.40
CA SER A 320 7.63 4.27 19.28
C SER A 320 6.79 4.95 20.36
N ASP A 321 5.55 4.47 20.52
CA ASP A 321 4.64 4.86 21.59
C ASP A 321 3.89 3.62 22.10
N PRO A 322 4.14 3.18 23.34
CA PRO A 322 3.47 2.00 23.92
C PRO A 322 1.94 2.15 23.98
N ILE A 323 1.43 3.36 24.18
CA ILE A 323 -0.02 3.62 24.24
C ILE A 323 -0.63 3.45 22.85
N TYR A 324 0.08 3.91 21.81
CA TYR A 324 -0.32 3.70 20.42
C TYR A 324 -0.41 2.20 20.11
N SER A 325 0.64 1.45 20.39
CA SER A 325 0.71 0.00 20.11
C SER A 325 -0.37 -0.76 20.86
N GLN A 326 -0.60 -0.45 22.14
CA GLN A 326 -1.67 -1.05 22.94
C GLN A 326 -3.05 -0.74 22.34
N ARG A 327 -3.34 0.52 22.02
CA ARG A 327 -4.63 0.95 21.47
C ARG A 327 -4.90 0.31 20.09
N LEU A 328 -3.86 0.20 19.28
CA LEU A 328 -3.97 -0.48 17.99
C LEU A 328 -4.31 -1.95 18.18
N ALA A 329 -3.63 -2.66 19.10
CA ALA A 329 -3.95 -4.04 19.44
C ALA A 329 -5.38 -4.20 20.01
N GLU A 330 -5.84 -3.27 20.87
CA GLU A 330 -7.21 -3.24 21.37
C GLU A 330 -8.23 -3.09 20.23
N SER A 331 -7.92 -2.34 19.18
CA SER A 331 -8.81 -2.17 18.02
C SER A 331 -9.09 -3.49 17.30
N ALA A 332 -8.15 -4.44 17.30
CA ALA A 332 -8.34 -5.77 16.72
C ALA A 332 -9.37 -6.62 17.48
N GLN A 333 -9.64 -6.28 18.75
CA GLN A 333 -10.62 -6.98 19.59
C GLN A 333 -12.03 -6.35 19.51
N GLN A 334 -12.17 -5.22 18.80
CA GLN A 334 -13.42 -4.50 18.63
C GLN A 334 -13.99 -4.70 17.23
N THR A 335 -15.24 -4.31 17.05
CA THR A 335 -15.94 -4.32 15.75
C THR A 335 -16.74 -3.04 15.55
N GLY A 336 -17.08 -2.75 14.30
CA GLY A 336 -17.94 -1.64 13.93
C GLY A 336 -17.42 -0.27 14.37
N ASN A 337 -18.31 0.57 14.92
CA ASN A 337 -17.97 1.93 15.33
C ASN A 337 -16.90 1.99 16.43
N ALA A 338 -16.85 1.01 17.34
CA ALA A 338 -15.84 0.97 18.39
C ALA A 338 -14.45 0.76 17.81
N ARG A 339 -14.31 -0.15 16.83
CA ARG A 339 -13.07 -0.38 16.09
C ARG A 339 -12.65 0.86 15.30
N CYS A 340 -13.58 1.45 14.54
CA CYS A 340 -13.32 2.69 13.82
C CYS A 340 -12.80 3.81 14.73
N ALA A 341 -13.39 4.00 15.91
CA ALA A 341 -13.00 5.05 16.86
C ALA A 341 -11.57 4.84 17.38
N LEU A 342 -11.22 3.61 17.76
CA LEU A 342 -9.86 3.31 18.23
C LEU A 342 -8.81 3.50 17.12
N LEU A 343 -9.11 3.08 15.88
CA LEU A 343 -8.22 3.29 14.74
C LEU A 343 -8.07 4.78 14.42
N ALA A 344 -9.15 5.57 14.52
CA ALA A 344 -9.11 7.01 14.33
C ALA A 344 -8.28 7.72 15.41
N ASP A 345 -8.34 7.25 16.65
CA ASP A 345 -7.50 7.75 17.73
C ASP A 345 -6.03 7.39 17.53
N CYS A 346 -5.73 6.18 17.01
CA CYS A 346 -4.39 5.79 16.62
C CYS A 346 -3.85 6.67 15.49
N GLU A 347 -4.62 6.89 14.43
CA GLU A 347 -4.19 7.77 13.33
C GLU A 347 -3.87 9.17 13.85
N ARG A 348 -4.73 9.75 14.69
CA ARG A 348 -4.52 11.08 15.26
C ARG A 348 -3.25 11.13 16.10
N GLN A 349 -3.05 10.17 17.02
CA GLN A 349 -1.87 10.10 17.88
C GLN A 349 -0.57 9.99 17.08
N LEU A 350 -0.56 9.15 16.03
CA LEU A 350 0.57 9.01 15.12
C LEU A 350 0.90 10.34 14.43
N LEU A 351 -0.11 11.03 13.92
CA LEU A 351 0.06 12.29 13.20
C LEU A 351 0.44 13.46 14.12
N GLU A 352 -0.01 13.47 15.37
CA GLU A 352 0.42 14.45 16.38
C GLU A 352 1.92 14.35 16.68
N GLY A 353 2.49 13.14 16.60
CA GLY A 353 3.93 12.90 16.73
C GLY A 353 4.77 13.44 15.59
N CYS A 354 4.16 13.73 14.45
CA CYS A 354 4.80 14.17 13.20
C CYS A 354 6.01 13.33 12.74
N ALA A 355 6.07 12.07 13.16
CA ALA A 355 7.03 11.13 12.59
C ALA A 355 6.65 10.76 11.15
N VAL A 356 5.37 10.82 10.83
CA VAL A 356 4.79 10.73 9.49
C VAL A 356 3.91 11.95 9.23
N VAL A 357 4.08 12.57 8.07
CA VAL A 357 3.39 13.81 7.68
C VAL A 357 2.72 13.60 6.32
N PRO A 358 1.42 13.27 6.28
CA PRO A 358 0.69 13.13 5.04
C PRO A 358 0.70 14.43 4.23
N LEU A 359 1.02 14.35 2.94
CA LEU A 359 1.07 15.49 2.02
C LEU A 359 0.05 15.35 0.90
N LEU A 360 0.09 14.24 0.17
CA LEU A 360 -0.75 14.01 -1.00
C LEU A 360 -1.46 12.66 -0.92
N GLY A 361 -2.74 12.62 -1.21
CA GLY A 361 -3.46 11.42 -1.58
C GLY A 361 -3.24 11.12 -3.06
N GLN A 362 -2.89 9.87 -3.40
CA GLN A 362 -2.75 9.45 -4.78
C GLN A 362 -4.05 8.84 -5.29
N ASN A 363 -4.64 9.48 -6.29
CA ASN A 363 -5.79 8.97 -7.01
C ASN A 363 -5.32 8.07 -8.16
N ARG A 364 -6.02 6.97 -8.35
CA ARG A 364 -5.81 6.04 -9.45
C ARG A 364 -7.15 5.73 -10.09
N ARG A 365 -7.15 5.33 -11.35
CA ARG A 365 -8.34 4.87 -12.02
C ARG A 365 -8.04 3.75 -13.01
N LEU A 366 -8.98 2.82 -13.10
CA LEU A 366 -9.03 1.85 -14.17
C LEU A 366 -9.97 2.41 -15.24
N LEU A 367 -9.45 2.72 -16.41
CA LEU A 367 -10.24 3.11 -17.58
C LEU A 367 -10.72 1.86 -18.31
N VAL A 368 -11.97 1.90 -18.79
CA VAL A 368 -12.62 0.78 -19.47
C VAL A 368 -13.26 1.27 -20.76
N ALA A 369 -13.04 0.54 -21.85
CA ALA A 369 -13.63 0.84 -23.15
C ALA A 369 -15.15 0.71 -23.12
N ASP A 370 -15.82 1.50 -23.95
CA ASP A 370 -17.26 1.41 -24.14
C ASP A 370 -17.66 -0.01 -24.61
N GLY A 371 -18.82 -0.45 -24.17
CA GLY A 371 -19.34 -1.78 -24.48
C GLY A 371 -18.79 -2.93 -23.62
N ILE A 372 -17.86 -2.66 -22.69
CA ILE A 372 -17.45 -3.62 -21.67
C ILE A 372 -18.33 -3.43 -20.43
N THR A 373 -18.98 -4.52 -19.98
CA THR A 373 -19.85 -4.52 -18.81
C THR A 373 -19.57 -5.76 -17.93
N GLY A 374 -20.03 -5.76 -16.67
CA GLY A 374 -19.88 -6.91 -15.76
C GLY A 374 -18.44 -7.13 -15.26
N LEU A 375 -17.55 -6.15 -15.44
CA LEU A 375 -16.22 -6.14 -14.89
C LEU A 375 -16.30 -5.63 -13.45
N VAL A 376 -15.70 -6.36 -12.50
CA VAL A 376 -15.57 -5.94 -11.10
C VAL A 376 -14.08 -5.79 -10.79
N PHE A 377 -13.71 -4.63 -10.29
CA PHE A 377 -12.34 -4.31 -9.90
C PHE A 377 -12.29 -3.98 -8.41
N ASP A 378 -11.49 -4.73 -7.66
CA ASP A 378 -11.18 -4.40 -6.28
C ASP A 378 -9.80 -3.72 -6.25
N PRO A 379 -9.77 -2.41 -5.98
CA PRO A 379 -8.53 -1.64 -6.00
C PRO A 379 -7.54 -2.03 -4.91
N PHE A 380 -8.01 -2.59 -3.80
CA PHE A 380 -7.16 -2.87 -2.65
C PHE A 380 -6.52 -4.27 -2.69
N THR A 381 -7.12 -5.18 -3.42
CA THR A 381 -6.60 -6.54 -3.64
C THR A 381 -6.11 -6.77 -5.08
N PRO A 382 -5.78 -5.75 -5.85
CA PRO A 382 -5.65 -5.58 -7.31
C PRO A 382 -6.22 -6.75 -8.14
N VAL A 383 -7.45 -7.16 -7.79
CA VAL A 383 -8.16 -8.24 -8.45
C VAL A 383 -9.13 -7.64 -9.44
N LEU A 384 -8.98 -8.06 -10.70
CA LEU A 384 -9.92 -7.79 -11.76
C LEU A 384 -10.75 -9.04 -11.98
N ASP A 385 -11.99 -9.05 -11.46
CA ASP A 385 -12.94 -10.13 -11.72
C ASP A 385 -13.65 -9.90 -13.05
N LEU A 386 -13.45 -10.84 -13.95
CA LEU A 386 -14.02 -10.85 -15.30
C LEU A 386 -15.00 -12.02 -15.49
N THR A 387 -15.45 -12.63 -14.38
CA THR A 387 -16.35 -13.80 -14.43
C THR A 387 -17.61 -13.49 -15.21
N ASP A 388 -18.24 -12.34 -14.96
CA ASP A 388 -19.46 -11.89 -15.64
C ASP A 388 -19.20 -10.83 -16.72
N ALA A 389 -17.93 -10.62 -17.08
CA ALA A 389 -17.57 -9.60 -18.04
C ALA A 389 -18.05 -9.96 -19.46
N GLN A 390 -18.64 -8.97 -20.12
CA GLN A 390 -19.21 -9.03 -21.45
C GLN A 390 -18.64 -7.93 -22.33
N LYS A 391 -18.58 -8.19 -23.63
CA LYS A 391 -18.26 -7.21 -24.66
C LYS A 391 -19.40 -7.15 -25.67
N ASN A 392 -20.14 -6.03 -25.70
CA ASN A 392 -21.25 -5.75 -26.58
C ASN A 392 -20.79 -5.04 -27.86
#